data_69fe335d0935761394e4d62150d545eb
#
_entry.id   69fe335d0935761394e4d62150d545eb
#
_cell.length_a   1.000
_cell.length_b   1.000
_cell.length_c   1.000
_cell.angle_alpha   90.00
_cell.angle_beta   90.00
_cell.angle_gamma   90.00
#
_symmetry.space_group_name_H-M   'P 1'
#
loop_
_entity.id
_entity.type
_entity.pdbx_description
1 polymer ?
#
loop_
_entity_poly.entity_id
_entity_poly.type
_entity_poly.pdbx_seq_one_letter_code
_entity_poly.pdbx_strand_id
1 'polypeptide(L)'
;MTTEVERRLTNILSADVYGYSRLMGLDEAGTLATLNAYRNAMTDLIAQHRGRVVNAAGDHLLAEFGSAVMAVQCAVEIQRQIAERNQALDPERQMWFRIGINLGDVIVERDDLFGDDVNIAARLQGMAEPGGILISGTVFDQVKNKLTLNFDALGPQRLKNIDAEVPAYRAVLGADTAATTLPSRDAEAKHQAEKWHRFKVSAARTGALVALFGLINLFSWDGELWFQWPALGVLFVFAFRATWIFRH
;
A
#
# COMPACT_ATOMS: atom_id res chain seq x y z
N MET A 1 35.95 -18.96 14.23
CA MET A 1 34.97 -19.50 13.24
C MET A 1 33.99 -18.37 12.98
N THR A 2 34.10 -17.67 11.87
CA THR A 2 33.09 -16.71 11.41
C THR A 2 31.89 -17.52 10.97
N THR A 3 30.81 -17.48 11.74
CA THR A 3 29.53 -18.04 11.33
C THR A 3 29.10 -17.27 10.10
N GLU A 4 29.06 -17.92 8.96
CA GLU A 4 28.54 -17.33 7.72
C GLU A 4 27.06 -17.01 7.94
N VAL A 5 26.71 -15.72 7.88
CA VAL A 5 25.33 -15.25 8.10
C VAL A 5 24.56 -15.47 6.80
N GLU A 6 23.61 -16.40 6.80
CA GLU A 6 22.73 -16.61 5.65
C GLU A 6 21.80 -15.42 5.46
N ARG A 7 21.84 -14.81 4.27
CA ARG A 7 20.96 -13.68 3.89
C ARG A 7 20.08 -14.06 2.72
N ARG A 8 18.84 -13.55 2.73
CA ARG A 8 17.87 -13.87 1.69
C ARG A 8 16.91 -12.71 1.46
N LEU A 9 16.65 -12.40 0.19
CA LEU A 9 15.57 -11.50 -0.19
C LEU A 9 14.26 -12.24 -0.14
N THR A 10 13.30 -11.77 0.67
CA THR A 10 11.99 -12.43 0.83
C THR A 10 10.88 -11.41 1.12
N ASN A 11 9.63 -11.82 0.89
CA ASN A 11 8.47 -11.05 1.29
C ASN A 11 8.06 -11.50 2.70
N ILE A 12 7.98 -10.53 3.59
CA ILE A 12 7.71 -10.71 5.02
C ILE A 12 6.28 -10.26 5.27
N LEU A 13 5.44 -11.14 5.83
CA LEU A 13 4.11 -10.81 6.31
C LEU A 13 4.12 -10.84 7.83
N SER A 14 3.79 -9.71 8.44
CA SER A 14 3.58 -9.56 9.89
C SER A 14 2.09 -9.37 10.15
N ALA A 15 1.52 -10.15 11.04
CA ALA A 15 0.14 -10.04 11.47
C ALA A 15 0.03 -10.02 12.99
N ASP A 16 -0.95 -9.28 13.53
CA ASP A 16 -1.16 -9.10 14.98
C ASP A 16 -2.62 -8.79 15.28
N VAL A 17 -3.10 -9.17 16.43
CA VAL A 17 -4.49 -8.94 16.86
C VAL A 17 -4.65 -7.50 17.38
N TYR A 18 -5.60 -6.77 16.82
CA TYR A 18 -5.97 -5.47 17.35
C TYR A 18 -6.66 -5.59 18.71
N GLY A 19 -6.09 -4.93 19.73
CA GLY A 19 -6.70 -4.86 21.06
C GLY A 19 -6.72 -6.20 21.80
N TYR A 20 -5.75 -7.09 21.58
CA TYR A 20 -5.66 -8.42 22.19
C TYR A 20 -5.81 -8.39 23.72
N SER A 21 -5.12 -7.48 24.42
CA SER A 21 -5.21 -7.36 25.87
C SER A 21 -6.64 -7.02 26.36
N ARG A 22 -7.41 -6.27 25.58
CA ARG A 22 -8.83 -5.99 25.87
C ARG A 22 -9.66 -7.27 25.75
N LEU A 23 -9.48 -8.03 24.69
CA LEU A 23 -10.19 -9.30 24.48
C LEU A 23 -9.87 -10.29 25.60
N MET A 24 -8.60 -10.44 25.97
CA MET A 24 -8.16 -11.27 27.09
C MET A 24 -8.80 -10.84 28.42
N GLY A 25 -8.97 -9.54 28.64
CA GLY A 25 -9.64 -9.00 29.85
C GLY A 25 -11.15 -9.28 29.88
N LEU A 26 -11.80 -9.52 28.75
CA LEU A 26 -13.23 -9.87 28.66
C LEU A 26 -13.48 -11.36 28.88
N ASP A 27 -12.72 -12.21 28.21
CA ASP A 27 -12.85 -13.67 28.22
C ASP A 27 -11.53 -14.31 27.80
N GLU A 28 -10.69 -14.64 28.74
CA GLU A 28 -9.36 -15.21 28.50
C GLU A 28 -9.42 -16.54 27.74
N ALA A 29 -10.24 -17.46 28.19
CA ALA A 29 -10.35 -18.79 27.59
C ALA A 29 -10.96 -18.75 26.18
N GLY A 30 -12.03 -18.00 25.99
CA GLY A 30 -12.69 -17.83 24.70
C GLY A 30 -11.79 -17.06 23.69
N THR A 31 -11.07 -16.04 24.17
CA THR A 31 -10.11 -15.31 23.33
C THR A 31 -8.96 -16.19 22.86
N LEU A 32 -8.40 -17.01 23.75
CA LEU A 32 -7.33 -17.94 23.40
C LEU A 32 -7.82 -19.03 22.41
N ALA A 33 -9.02 -19.57 22.62
CA ALA A 33 -9.62 -20.56 21.71
C ALA A 33 -9.85 -19.95 20.29
N THR A 34 -10.36 -18.72 20.24
CA THR A 34 -10.58 -17.97 18.97
C THR A 34 -9.25 -17.69 18.27
N LEU A 35 -8.24 -17.21 19.02
CA LEU A 35 -6.91 -16.94 18.47
C LEU A 35 -6.30 -18.21 17.85
N ASN A 36 -6.35 -19.34 18.54
CA ASN A 36 -5.83 -20.60 18.04
C ASN A 36 -6.55 -21.09 16.77
N ALA A 37 -7.89 -20.95 16.73
CA ALA A 37 -8.67 -21.29 15.54
C ALA A 37 -8.33 -20.40 14.34
N TYR A 38 -8.10 -19.10 14.56
CA TYR A 38 -7.71 -18.16 13.50
C TYR A 38 -6.28 -18.39 13.03
N ARG A 39 -5.35 -18.64 13.95
CA ARG A 39 -3.96 -18.97 13.60
C ARG A 39 -3.85 -20.25 12.76
N ASN A 40 -4.60 -21.30 13.11
CA ASN A 40 -4.63 -22.51 12.31
C ASN A 40 -5.11 -22.23 10.88
N ALA A 41 -6.21 -21.47 10.73
CA ALA A 41 -6.70 -21.07 9.42
C ALA A 41 -5.69 -20.20 8.65
N MET A 42 -5.01 -19.27 9.32
CA MET A 42 -3.96 -18.45 8.70
C MET A 42 -2.78 -19.32 8.25
N THR A 43 -2.36 -20.28 9.07
CA THR A 43 -1.27 -21.22 8.74
C THR A 43 -1.60 -22.04 7.50
N ASP A 44 -2.84 -22.55 7.40
CA ASP A 44 -3.31 -23.29 6.23
C ASP A 44 -3.32 -22.43 4.96
N LEU A 45 -3.79 -21.17 5.06
CA LEU A 45 -3.79 -20.22 3.95
C LEU A 45 -2.37 -19.84 3.51
N ILE A 46 -1.46 -19.61 4.47
CA ILE A 46 -0.06 -19.32 4.19
C ILE A 46 0.57 -20.47 3.39
N ALA A 47 0.33 -21.72 3.81
CA ALA A 47 0.83 -22.89 3.10
C ALA A 47 0.21 -23.03 1.69
N GLN A 48 -1.11 -22.80 1.53
CA GLN A 48 -1.79 -22.82 0.23
C GLN A 48 -1.20 -21.77 -0.74
N HIS A 49 -0.77 -20.62 -0.23
CA HIS A 49 -0.12 -19.56 -1.01
C HIS A 49 1.41 -19.72 -1.08
N ARG A 50 1.92 -20.93 -0.80
CA ARG A 50 3.35 -21.26 -0.88
C ARG A 50 4.23 -20.38 0.05
N GLY A 51 3.67 -19.93 1.14
CA GLY A 51 4.38 -19.27 2.23
C GLY A 51 4.78 -20.26 3.33
N ARG A 52 5.56 -19.79 4.26
CA ARG A 52 5.97 -20.50 5.47
C ARG A 52 5.74 -19.62 6.69
N VAL A 53 5.11 -20.15 7.73
CA VAL A 53 5.08 -19.50 9.04
C VAL A 53 6.48 -19.61 9.64
N VAL A 54 7.04 -18.45 10.01
CA VAL A 54 8.37 -18.32 10.61
C VAL A 54 8.25 -18.37 12.12
N ASN A 55 7.34 -17.54 12.65
CA ASN A 55 7.13 -17.41 14.10
C ASN A 55 5.66 -17.11 14.40
N ALA A 56 5.16 -17.65 15.51
CA ALA A 56 3.81 -17.41 15.99
C ALA A 56 3.82 -17.38 17.52
N ALA A 57 4.10 -16.20 18.11
CA ALA A 57 4.19 -16.01 19.55
C ALA A 57 3.13 -15.00 20.06
N GLY A 58 2.43 -15.34 21.13
CA GLY A 58 1.36 -14.48 21.68
C GLY A 58 0.25 -14.30 20.65
N ASP A 59 -0.11 -13.09 20.30
CA ASP A 59 -1.07 -12.72 19.26
C ASP A 59 -0.44 -12.38 17.89
N HIS A 60 0.88 -12.45 17.84
CA HIS A 60 1.68 -12.15 16.64
C HIS A 60 1.90 -13.41 15.76
N LEU A 61 1.93 -13.20 14.44
CA LEU A 61 2.31 -14.20 13.44
C LEU A 61 3.23 -13.55 12.41
N LEU A 62 4.37 -14.19 12.16
CA LEU A 62 5.33 -13.82 11.13
C LEU A 62 5.40 -14.94 10.09
N ALA A 63 5.29 -14.57 8.81
CA ALA A 63 5.41 -15.50 7.69
C ALA A 63 6.27 -14.93 6.58
N GLU A 64 6.82 -15.80 5.75
CA GLU A 64 7.59 -15.45 4.56
C GLU A 64 7.01 -16.07 3.29
N PHE A 65 7.24 -15.35 2.17
CA PHE A 65 6.79 -15.79 0.85
C PHE A 65 7.86 -15.48 -0.21
N GLY A 66 8.08 -16.40 -1.11
CA GLY A 66 8.95 -16.20 -2.28
C GLY A 66 8.36 -15.23 -3.32
N SER A 67 7.07 -14.84 -3.21
CA SER A 67 6.38 -13.99 -4.16
C SER A 67 5.53 -12.93 -3.45
N ALA A 68 5.71 -11.67 -3.82
CA ALA A 68 4.90 -10.56 -3.32
C ALA A 68 3.41 -10.71 -3.68
N VAL A 69 3.12 -11.25 -4.87
CA VAL A 69 1.74 -11.53 -5.31
C VAL A 69 1.07 -12.54 -4.38
N MET A 70 1.76 -13.64 -4.07
CA MET A 70 1.23 -14.68 -3.16
C MET A 70 1.06 -14.14 -1.73
N ALA A 71 1.99 -13.31 -1.24
CA ALA A 71 1.88 -12.69 0.08
C ALA A 71 0.65 -11.78 0.20
N VAL A 72 0.40 -10.93 -0.80
CA VAL A 72 -0.75 -10.02 -0.80
C VAL A 72 -2.07 -10.77 -0.99
N GLN A 73 -2.12 -11.76 -1.89
CA GLN A 73 -3.31 -12.62 -2.06
C GLN A 73 -3.65 -13.38 -0.78
N CYS A 74 -2.64 -13.95 -0.12
CA CYS A 74 -2.80 -14.61 1.17
C CYS A 74 -3.37 -13.65 2.23
N ALA A 75 -2.82 -12.45 2.34
CA ALA A 75 -3.30 -11.44 3.29
C ALA A 75 -4.76 -11.04 3.05
N VAL A 76 -5.16 -10.86 1.79
CA VAL A 76 -6.55 -10.56 1.42
C VAL A 76 -7.48 -11.71 1.81
N GLU A 77 -7.09 -12.95 1.52
CA GLU A 77 -7.88 -14.12 1.85
C GLU A 77 -8.00 -14.33 3.38
N ILE A 78 -6.90 -14.09 4.13
CA ILE A 78 -6.90 -14.10 5.59
C ILE A 78 -7.94 -13.09 6.13
N GLN A 79 -7.89 -11.84 5.69
CA GLN A 79 -8.82 -10.82 6.19
C GLN A 79 -10.28 -11.14 5.84
N ARG A 80 -10.53 -11.69 4.64
CA ARG A 80 -11.86 -12.14 4.23
C ARG A 80 -12.38 -13.26 5.14
N GLN A 81 -11.61 -14.31 5.36
CA GLN A 81 -12.03 -15.43 6.22
C GLN A 81 -12.24 -15.00 7.67
N ILE A 82 -11.40 -14.09 8.18
CA ILE A 82 -11.56 -13.53 9.53
C ILE A 82 -12.86 -12.72 9.63
N ALA A 83 -13.13 -11.87 8.63
CA ALA A 83 -14.36 -11.09 8.58
C ALA A 83 -15.61 -12.00 8.55
N GLU A 84 -15.60 -13.06 7.74
CA GLU A 84 -16.69 -14.06 7.69
C GLU A 84 -16.89 -14.74 9.05
N ARG A 85 -15.83 -15.18 9.71
CA ARG A 85 -15.91 -15.84 11.03
C ARG A 85 -16.38 -14.88 12.12
N ASN A 86 -15.96 -13.61 12.07
CA ASN A 86 -16.41 -12.60 13.01
C ASN A 86 -17.91 -12.29 12.94
N GLN A 87 -18.59 -12.55 11.81
CA GLN A 87 -20.03 -12.37 11.70
C GLN A 87 -20.85 -13.24 12.68
N ALA A 88 -20.28 -14.37 13.09
CA ALA A 88 -20.92 -15.25 14.08
C ALA A 88 -20.64 -14.87 15.54
N LEU A 89 -19.82 -13.83 15.78
CA LEU A 89 -19.42 -13.39 17.11
C LEU A 89 -20.09 -12.05 17.48
N ASP A 90 -20.35 -11.88 18.76
CA ASP A 90 -20.75 -10.58 19.31
C ASP A 90 -19.69 -9.51 18.98
N PRO A 91 -20.06 -8.26 18.65
CA PRO A 91 -19.12 -7.20 18.26
C PRO A 91 -17.97 -6.99 19.25
N GLU A 92 -18.21 -7.16 20.56
CA GLU A 92 -17.17 -7.01 21.59
C GLU A 92 -16.16 -8.15 21.61
N ARG A 93 -16.53 -9.31 21.06
CA ARG A 93 -15.71 -10.52 20.99
C ARG A 93 -15.05 -10.71 19.62
N GLN A 94 -15.37 -9.89 18.63
CA GLN A 94 -14.74 -9.95 17.30
C GLN A 94 -13.24 -9.72 17.40
N MET A 95 -12.48 -10.57 16.73
CA MET A 95 -11.02 -10.52 16.71
C MET A 95 -10.56 -10.08 15.33
N TRP A 96 -9.97 -8.90 15.26
CA TRP A 96 -9.48 -8.31 14.01
C TRP A 96 -7.97 -8.32 13.98
N PHE A 97 -7.40 -8.77 12.85
CA PHE A 97 -5.96 -8.70 12.62
C PHE A 97 -5.59 -7.46 11.83
N ARG A 98 -4.39 -6.98 12.07
CA ARG A 98 -3.71 -5.98 11.25
C ARG A 98 -2.57 -6.67 10.52
N ILE A 99 -2.38 -6.40 9.24
CA ILE A 99 -1.36 -7.05 8.43
C ILE A 99 -0.44 -6.01 7.80
N GLY A 100 0.87 -6.22 7.89
CA GLY A 100 1.91 -5.46 7.21
C GLY A 100 2.76 -6.36 6.33
N ILE A 101 3.07 -5.94 5.10
CA ILE A 101 3.89 -6.71 4.16
C ILE A 101 5.04 -5.85 3.64
N ASN A 102 6.26 -6.39 3.73
CA ASN A 102 7.46 -5.77 3.17
C ASN A 102 8.27 -6.78 2.34
N LEU A 103 9.00 -6.29 1.35
CA LEU A 103 10.00 -7.05 0.59
C LEU A 103 11.38 -6.52 0.94
N GLY A 104 12.24 -7.34 1.46
CA GLY A 104 13.59 -6.93 1.84
C GLY A 104 14.54 -8.08 2.13
N ASP A 105 15.78 -7.72 2.46
CA ASP A 105 16.88 -8.64 2.73
C ASP A 105 16.93 -8.98 4.23
N VAL A 106 16.80 -10.25 4.55
CA VAL A 106 16.75 -10.75 5.91
C VAL A 106 17.91 -11.68 6.24
N ILE A 107 18.27 -11.73 7.50
CA ILE A 107 19.15 -12.73 8.07
C ILE A 107 18.29 -13.92 8.51
N VAL A 108 18.70 -15.12 8.10
CA VAL A 108 18.04 -16.36 8.51
C VAL A 108 18.89 -17.03 9.60
N GLU A 109 18.30 -17.25 10.76
CA GLU A 109 18.95 -17.98 11.85
C GLU A 109 17.95 -18.96 12.48
N ARG A 110 18.26 -20.27 12.44
CA ARG A 110 17.43 -21.34 13.04
C ARG A 110 15.94 -21.26 12.65
N ASP A 111 15.66 -21.04 11.38
CA ASP A 111 14.32 -20.88 10.83
C ASP A 111 13.59 -19.58 11.20
N ASP A 112 14.19 -18.68 11.96
CA ASP A 112 13.66 -17.33 12.25
C ASP A 112 14.28 -16.27 11.32
N LEU A 113 13.62 -15.11 11.21
CA LEU A 113 14.02 -13.99 10.35
C LEU A 113 14.37 -12.76 11.17
N PHE A 114 15.51 -12.14 10.85
CA PHE A 114 16.00 -10.94 11.51
C PHE A 114 16.38 -9.87 10.50
N GLY A 115 16.30 -8.61 10.91
CA GLY A 115 16.74 -7.45 10.13
C GLY A 115 15.73 -6.31 10.12
N ASP A 116 16.17 -5.17 9.56
CA ASP A 116 15.34 -3.97 9.50
C ASP A 116 14.09 -4.17 8.63
N ASP A 117 14.18 -5.01 7.61
CA ASP A 117 13.05 -5.33 6.74
C ASP A 117 11.93 -6.09 7.45
N VAL A 118 12.25 -6.91 8.45
CA VAL A 118 11.27 -7.54 9.36
C VAL A 118 10.59 -6.47 10.22
N ASN A 119 11.39 -5.52 10.74
CA ASN A 119 10.87 -4.39 11.51
C ASN A 119 9.95 -3.50 10.67
N ILE A 120 10.27 -3.25 9.40
CA ILE A 120 9.39 -2.50 8.47
C ILE A 120 8.03 -3.19 8.35
N ALA A 121 7.98 -4.50 8.11
CA ALA A 121 6.73 -5.25 8.03
C ALA A 121 5.91 -5.12 9.34
N ALA A 122 6.56 -5.26 10.51
CA ALA A 122 5.92 -5.11 11.82
C ALA A 122 5.42 -3.67 12.07
N ARG A 123 6.13 -2.63 11.59
CA ARG A 123 5.69 -1.24 11.71
C ARG A 123 4.51 -0.93 10.80
N LEU A 124 4.53 -1.41 9.55
CA LEU A 124 3.39 -1.29 8.65
C LEU A 124 2.16 -1.98 9.25
N GLN A 125 2.32 -3.18 9.82
CA GLN A 125 1.25 -3.89 10.53
C GLN A 125 0.69 -3.05 11.67
N GLY A 126 1.54 -2.43 12.52
CA GLY A 126 1.11 -1.58 13.63
C GLY A 126 0.36 -0.32 13.20
N MET A 127 0.57 0.16 11.96
CA MET A 127 -0.13 1.31 11.36
C MET A 127 -1.43 0.92 10.65
N ALA A 128 -1.63 -0.35 10.34
CA ALA A 128 -2.83 -0.83 9.68
C ALA A 128 -4.06 -0.69 10.59
N GLU A 129 -5.21 -0.38 10.01
CA GLU A 129 -6.48 -0.41 10.72
C GLU A 129 -6.91 -1.87 11.02
N PRO A 130 -7.78 -2.11 12.00
CA PRO A 130 -8.33 -3.44 12.25
C PRO A 130 -8.98 -4.02 10.98
N GLY A 131 -8.59 -5.22 10.58
CA GLY A 131 -9.02 -5.82 9.32
C GLY A 131 -8.29 -5.30 8.09
N GLY A 132 -7.34 -4.37 8.23
CA GLY A 132 -6.61 -3.74 7.14
C GLY A 132 -5.29 -4.43 6.78
N ILE A 133 -4.77 -4.07 5.60
CA ILE A 133 -3.47 -4.54 5.08
C ILE A 133 -2.71 -3.31 4.59
N LEU A 134 -1.47 -3.14 5.09
CA LEU A 134 -0.51 -2.17 4.56
C LEU A 134 0.66 -2.89 3.89
N ILE A 135 1.11 -2.36 2.78
CA ILE A 135 2.26 -2.87 2.05
C ILE A 135 3.29 -1.77 1.83
N SER A 136 4.58 -2.13 1.79
CA SER A 136 5.64 -1.20 1.42
C SER A 136 5.63 -0.85 -0.07
N GLY A 137 6.30 0.23 -0.46
CA GLY A 137 6.48 0.62 -1.85
C GLY A 137 7.16 -0.46 -2.69
N THR A 138 8.12 -1.19 -2.12
CA THR A 138 8.79 -2.32 -2.78
C THR A 138 7.81 -3.44 -3.13
N VAL A 139 6.88 -3.77 -2.24
CA VAL A 139 5.81 -4.76 -2.49
C VAL A 139 4.82 -4.20 -3.52
N PHE A 140 4.39 -2.94 -3.37
CA PHE A 140 3.46 -2.30 -4.30
C PHE A 140 3.97 -2.36 -5.75
N ASP A 141 5.25 -2.05 -5.96
CA ASP A 141 5.86 -2.09 -7.29
C ASP A 141 5.83 -3.50 -7.93
N GLN A 142 5.86 -4.56 -7.11
CA GLN A 142 5.77 -5.93 -7.58
C GLN A 142 4.33 -6.37 -7.91
N VAL A 143 3.31 -5.78 -7.27
CA VAL A 143 1.92 -6.28 -7.35
C VAL A 143 0.98 -5.39 -8.16
N LYS A 144 1.27 -4.09 -8.32
CA LYS A 144 0.38 -3.08 -8.93
C LYS A 144 -0.15 -3.44 -10.31
N ASN A 145 0.63 -4.21 -11.10
CA ASN A 145 0.26 -4.64 -12.45
C ASN A 145 -0.08 -6.15 -12.54
N LYS A 146 -0.18 -6.82 -11.40
CA LYS A 146 -0.40 -8.27 -11.33
C LYS A 146 -1.66 -8.65 -10.56
N LEU A 147 -2.18 -7.73 -9.74
CA LEU A 147 -3.39 -7.93 -8.96
C LEU A 147 -4.46 -6.91 -9.37
N THR A 148 -5.72 -7.35 -9.40
CA THR A 148 -6.90 -6.48 -9.59
C THR A 148 -7.33 -5.80 -8.27
N LEU A 149 -6.40 -5.60 -7.36
CA LEU A 149 -6.64 -4.95 -6.08
C LEU A 149 -6.29 -3.47 -6.18
N ASN A 150 -7.15 -2.60 -5.67
CA ASN A 150 -6.87 -1.18 -5.56
C ASN A 150 -5.99 -0.89 -4.34
N PHE A 151 -5.14 0.12 -4.45
CA PHE A 151 -4.26 0.55 -3.38
C PHE A 151 -4.33 2.06 -3.21
N ASP A 152 -4.53 2.50 -1.96
CA ASP A 152 -4.46 3.91 -1.57
C ASP A 152 -3.04 4.24 -1.14
N ALA A 153 -2.42 5.22 -1.78
CA ALA A 153 -1.10 5.70 -1.38
C ALA A 153 -1.20 6.52 -0.08
N LEU A 154 -0.50 6.10 0.95
CA LEU A 154 -0.38 6.84 2.22
C LEU A 154 0.82 7.81 2.22
N GLY A 155 1.64 7.77 1.16
CA GLY A 155 2.88 8.54 1.06
C GLY A 155 4.04 7.95 1.88
N PRO A 156 5.17 8.69 1.94
CA PRO A 156 6.32 8.29 2.74
C PRO A 156 5.99 8.28 4.24
N GLN A 157 6.32 7.21 4.92
CA GLN A 157 6.10 7.03 6.37
C GLN A 157 7.43 6.98 7.11
N ARG A 158 7.54 7.75 8.18
CA ARG A 158 8.68 7.67 9.12
C ARG A 158 8.38 6.58 10.14
N LEU A 159 9.07 5.47 10.03
CA LEU A 159 8.93 4.34 10.92
C LEU A 159 9.92 4.45 12.09
N LYS A 160 9.49 4.10 13.30
CA LYS A 160 10.34 4.17 14.49
C LYS A 160 11.60 3.30 14.31
N ASN A 161 12.77 3.88 14.51
CA ASN A 161 14.10 3.26 14.38
C ASN A 161 14.44 2.80 12.93
N ILE A 162 13.82 3.39 11.93
CA ILE A 162 14.19 3.23 10.52
C ILE A 162 14.55 4.62 9.99
N ASP A 163 15.79 4.77 9.51
CA ASP A 163 16.31 6.09 9.09
C ASP A 163 15.67 6.58 7.79
N ALA A 164 15.35 5.66 6.89
CA ALA A 164 14.73 5.98 5.61
C ALA A 164 13.20 6.06 5.71
N GLU A 165 12.61 7.01 4.98
CA GLU A 165 11.15 7.06 4.80
C GLU A 165 10.71 5.89 3.91
N VAL A 166 9.69 5.15 4.35
CA VAL A 166 9.14 4.00 3.64
C VAL A 166 7.82 4.39 2.99
N PRO A 167 7.69 4.40 1.66
CA PRO A 167 6.40 4.57 1.02
C PRO A 167 5.46 3.43 1.42
N ALA A 168 4.26 3.79 1.86
CA ALA A 168 3.25 2.82 2.31
C ALA A 168 1.96 2.94 1.50
N TYR A 169 1.33 1.79 1.27
CA TYR A 169 0.08 1.68 0.52
C TYR A 169 -0.90 0.82 1.29
N ARG A 170 -2.17 1.25 1.33
CA ARG A 170 -3.27 0.47 1.90
C ARG A 170 -3.94 -0.34 0.80
N ALA A 171 -4.10 -1.64 1.01
CA ALA A 171 -4.91 -2.47 0.15
C ALA A 171 -6.40 -2.20 0.42
N VAL A 172 -7.18 -1.88 -0.62
CA VAL A 172 -8.61 -1.62 -0.53
C VAL A 172 -9.37 -2.94 -0.64
N LEU A 173 -9.85 -3.44 0.48
CA LEU A 173 -10.64 -4.67 0.54
C LEU A 173 -12.11 -4.33 0.23
N GLY A 174 -12.53 -4.52 -1.03
CA GLY A 174 -13.92 -4.36 -1.43
C GLY A 174 -14.75 -5.61 -1.10
N ALA A 175 -16.08 -5.46 -1.02
CA ALA A 175 -17.01 -6.57 -0.79
C ALA A 175 -16.99 -7.66 -1.89
N ASP A 176 -16.35 -7.40 -3.03
CA ASP A 176 -16.33 -8.27 -4.22
C ASP A 176 -14.93 -8.73 -4.66
N THR A 177 -13.94 -8.82 -3.78
CA THR A 177 -12.61 -9.34 -4.14
C THR A 177 -12.58 -10.86 -4.35
N ALA A 178 -13.64 -11.44 -4.87
CA ALA A 178 -13.74 -12.87 -5.18
C ALA A 178 -13.28 -13.26 -6.60
N ALA A 179 -12.65 -12.36 -7.36
CA ALA A 179 -12.17 -12.69 -8.71
C ALA A 179 -10.76 -12.15 -8.93
N THR A 180 -9.78 -13.01 -8.74
CA THR A 180 -8.40 -12.79 -9.19
C THR A 180 -8.35 -12.88 -10.71
N THR A 181 -8.50 -11.75 -11.40
CA THR A 181 -8.16 -11.62 -12.82
C THR A 181 -7.11 -10.52 -12.97
N LEU A 182 -6.18 -10.73 -13.89
CA LEU A 182 -5.12 -9.77 -14.24
C LEU A 182 -5.71 -8.36 -14.47
N PRO A 183 -4.97 -7.28 -14.12
CA PRO A 183 -5.47 -5.92 -14.28
C PRO A 183 -5.92 -5.70 -15.72
N SER A 184 -7.16 -5.27 -15.88
CA SER A 184 -7.66 -4.89 -17.19
C SER A 184 -6.89 -3.65 -17.65
N ARG A 185 -6.52 -3.62 -18.95
CA ARG A 185 -5.92 -2.45 -19.63
C ARG A 185 -6.69 -1.14 -19.38
N ASP A 186 -7.93 -1.25 -18.90
CA ASP A 186 -8.83 -0.13 -18.64
C ASP A 186 -8.48 0.70 -17.39
N ALA A 187 -7.80 0.14 -16.37
CA ALA A 187 -7.38 0.90 -15.19
C ALA A 187 -6.18 1.82 -15.50
N GLU A 188 -5.22 1.33 -16.30
CA GLU A 188 -4.11 2.16 -16.80
C GLU A 188 -4.61 3.23 -17.77
N ALA A 189 -5.55 2.88 -18.64
CA ALA A 189 -6.16 3.82 -19.57
C ALA A 189 -6.94 4.94 -18.85
N LYS A 190 -7.67 4.64 -17.77
CA LYS A 190 -8.35 5.66 -16.96
C LYS A 190 -7.38 6.61 -16.27
N HIS A 191 -6.32 6.08 -15.64
CA HIS A 191 -5.33 6.93 -14.97
C HIS A 191 -4.57 7.82 -15.95
N GLN A 192 -4.25 7.29 -17.12
CA GLN A 192 -3.61 8.05 -18.20
C GLN A 192 -4.58 9.08 -18.81
N ALA A 193 -5.86 8.72 -18.96
CA ALA A 193 -6.91 9.63 -19.42
C ALA A 193 -7.15 10.80 -18.45
N GLU A 194 -7.11 10.57 -17.13
CA GLU A 194 -7.22 11.64 -16.13
C GLU A 194 -6.02 12.60 -16.15
N LYS A 195 -4.79 12.09 -16.30
CA LYS A 195 -3.60 12.93 -16.48
C LYS A 195 -3.72 13.77 -17.74
N TRP A 196 -4.15 13.20 -18.85
CA TRP A 196 -4.39 13.91 -20.11
C TRP A 196 -5.53 14.95 -20.00
N HIS A 197 -6.60 14.63 -19.27
CA HIS A 197 -7.68 15.58 -19.02
C HIS A 197 -7.21 16.80 -18.22
N ARG A 198 -6.48 16.60 -17.14
CA ARG A 198 -5.88 17.69 -16.32
C ARG A 198 -4.91 18.55 -17.15
N PHE A 199 -4.11 17.93 -18.00
CA PHE A 199 -3.22 18.62 -18.92
C PHE A 199 -3.99 19.48 -19.92
N LYS A 200 -5.03 18.93 -20.60
CA LYS A 200 -5.88 19.67 -21.55
C LYS A 200 -6.58 20.86 -20.90
N VAL A 201 -7.12 20.71 -19.71
CA VAL A 201 -7.77 21.81 -18.98
C VAL A 201 -6.76 22.89 -18.61
N SER A 202 -5.56 22.53 -18.18
CA SER A 202 -4.49 23.48 -17.88
C SER A 202 -4.02 24.21 -19.14
N ALA A 203 -3.84 23.51 -20.26
CA ALA A 203 -3.46 24.08 -21.54
C ALA A 203 -4.52 25.06 -22.08
N ALA A 204 -5.81 24.69 -22.00
CA ALA A 204 -6.91 25.54 -22.42
C ALA A 204 -6.98 26.85 -21.61
N ARG A 205 -6.79 26.79 -20.29
CA ARG A 205 -6.73 27.96 -19.42
C ARG A 205 -5.54 28.86 -19.76
N THR A 206 -4.39 28.30 -19.99
CA THR A 206 -3.19 29.06 -20.39
C THR A 206 -3.38 29.71 -21.75
N GLY A 207 -3.93 28.99 -22.74
CA GLY A 207 -4.24 29.54 -24.06
C GLY A 207 -5.24 30.71 -24.01
N ALA A 208 -6.27 30.58 -23.17
CA ALA A 208 -7.26 31.66 -22.98
C ALA A 208 -6.63 32.93 -22.38
N LEU A 209 -5.70 32.80 -21.41
CA LEU A 209 -4.97 33.94 -20.84
C LEU A 209 -4.06 34.62 -21.85
N VAL A 210 -3.32 33.86 -22.65
CA VAL A 210 -2.45 34.40 -23.70
C VAL A 210 -3.28 35.11 -24.75
N ALA A 211 -4.42 34.55 -25.17
CA ALA A 211 -5.34 35.17 -26.12
C ALA A 211 -5.94 36.48 -25.55
N LEU A 212 -6.27 36.50 -24.26
CA LEU A 212 -6.75 37.72 -23.59
C LEU A 212 -5.71 38.83 -23.62
N PHE A 213 -4.44 38.53 -23.29
CA PHE A 213 -3.36 39.55 -23.40
C PHE A 213 -3.16 40.03 -24.82
N GLY A 214 -3.28 39.16 -25.83
CA GLY A 214 -3.23 39.55 -27.24
C GLY A 214 -4.38 40.50 -27.64
N LEU A 215 -5.61 40.20 -27.18
CA LEU A 215 -6.76 41.06 -27.42
C LEU A 215 -6.61 42.43 -26.74
N ILE A 216 -6.16 42.50 -25.49
CA ILE A 216 -5.91 43.76 -24.79
C ILE A 216 -4.86 44.58 -25.54
N ASN A 217 -3.78 43.99 -26.01
CA ASN A 217 -2.75 44.67 -26.78
C ASN A 217 -3.28 45.18 -28.12
N LEU A 218 -4.19 44.44 -28.76
CA LEU A 218 -4.82 44.88 -30.03
C LEU A 218 -5.73 46.10 -29.83
N PHE A 219 -6.50 46.11 -28.71
CA PHE A 219 -7.39 47.26 -28.41
C PHE A 219 -6.65 48.46 -27.83
N SER A 220 -5.48 48.27 -27.21
CA SER A 220 -4.63 49.36 -26.70
C SER A 220 -3.40 49.60 -27.57
N TRP A 221 -3.56 49.47 -28.89
CA TRP A 221 -2.45 49.51 -29.84
C TRP A 221 -1.81 50.90 -29.88
N ASP A 222 -0.56 51.00 -29.47
CA ASP A 222 0.30 52.17 -29.47
C ASP A 222 1.57 52.02 -30.32
N GLY A 223 1.64 50.95 -31.13
CA GLY A 223 2.77 50.63 -32.01
C GLY A 223 3.72 49.58 -31.44
N GLU A 224 3.53 49.13 -30.19
CA GLU A 224 4.39 48.11 -29.56
C GLU A 224 3.64 46.85 -29.17
N LEU A 225 4.32 45.70 -29.30
CA LEU A 225 3.81 44.38 -28.89
C LEU A 225 4.26 44.10 -27.45
N TRP A 226 3.58 44.65 -26.46
CA TRP A 226 3.95 44.46 -25.04
C TRP A 226 3.45 43.15 -24.44
N PHE A 227 2.39 42.49 -25.02
CA PHE A 227 1.76 41.31 -24.48
C PHE A 227 2.71 40.08 -24.44
N GLN A 228 3.78 40.09 -25.23
CA GLN A 228 4.76 39.01 -25.29
C GLN A 228 5.43 38.73 -23.94
N TRP A 229 5.69 39.75 -23.13
CA TRP A 229 6.33 39.58 -21.81
C TRP A 229 5.45 38.84 -20.78
N PRO A 230 4.19 39.27 -20.53
CA PRO A 230 3.30 38.50 -19.66
C PRO A 230 2.95 37.12 -20.23
N ALA A 231 2.82 36.98 -21.58
CA ALA A 231 2.58 35.67 -22.21
C ALA A 231 3.72 34.69 -21.96
N LEU A 232 4.99 35.10 -22.07
CA LEU A 232 6.16 34.29 -21.74
C LEU A 232 6.15 33.85 -20.27
N GLY A 233 5.79 34.70 -19.32
CA GLY A 233 5.66 34.37 -17.91
C GLY A 233 4.60 33.27 -17.66
N VAL A 234 3.44 33.40 -18.29
CA VAL A 234 2.36 32.41 -18.18
C VAL A 234 2.75 31.08 -18.81
N LEU A 235 3.43 31.11 -19.96
CA LEU A 235 3.94 29.89 -20.62
C LEU A 235 5.02 29.19 -19.78
N PHE A 236 5.89 29.95 -19.12
CA PHE A 236 6.91 29.38 -18.23
C PHE A 236 6.27 28.65 -17.03
N VAL A 237 5.29 29.27 -16.38
CA VAL A 237 4.54 28.64 -15.29
C VAL A 237 3.80 27.38 -15.76
N PHE A 238 3.23 27.41 -16.97
CA PHE A 238 2.58 26.25 -17.57
C PHE A 238 3.57 25.11 -17.82
N ALA A 239 4.73 25.41 -18.40
CA ALA A 239 5.78 24.40 -18.66
C ALA A 239 6.26 23.75 -17.36
N PHE A 240 6.49 24.52 -16.30
CA PHE A 240 6.85 24.02 -14.98
C PHE A 240 5.76 23.10 -14.40
N ARG A 241 4.52 23.51 -14.51
CA ARG A 241 3.37 22.70 -14.04
C ARG A 241 3.16 21.41 -14.85
N ALA A 242 3.40 21.48 -16.16
CA ALA A 242 3.31 20.30 -17.04
C ALA A 242 4.36 19.24 -16.66
N THR A 243 5.60 19.65 -16.39
CA THR A 243 6.65 18.73 -15.94
C THR A 243 6.31 18.06 -14.61
N TRP A 244 5.62 18.76 -13.71
CA TRP A 244 5.20 18.20 -12.42
C TRP A 244 4.06 17.18 -12.56
N ILE A 245 3.09 17.40 -13.48
CA ILE A 245 1.97 16.49 -13.75
C ILE A 245 2.46 15.15 -14.32
N PHE A 246 3.53 15.16 -15.13
CA PHE A 246 4.07 13.94 -15.76
C PHE A 246 5.18 13.26 -14.93
N ARG A 247 5.69 13.90 -13.88
CA ARG A 247 6.75 13.35 -13.02
C ARG A 247 6.22 12.60 -11.79
N HIS A 248 4.96 12.76 -11.46
CA HIS A 248 4.23 12.11 -10.37
C HIS A 248 2.92 11.50 -10.89
#